data_4dbf88ac29828a9de90039eb8b3db19c
#
_entry.id   4dbf88ac29828a9de90039eb8b3db19c
#
_cell.length_a   1.000
_cell.length_b   1.000
_cell.length_c   1.000
_cell.angle_alpha   90.00
_cell.angle_beta   90.00
_cell.angle_gamma   90.00
#
_symmetry.space_group_name_H-M   'P 1'
#
loop_
_entity.id
_entity.type
_entity.pdbx_description
1 polymer ?
#
loop_
_entity_poly.entity_id
_entity_poly.type
_entity_poly.pdbx_seq_one_letter_code
_entity_poly.pdbx_strand_id
1 'polypeptide(L)'
;YSISINGKRKIFIMAKGNQYLPLSRKWKKGDIVTFNLPMKVNMEQIPDKKDYYAFLYGPIVLAASTGTEHLDGLYADDSRGGHIAHGKQIPLQEVPMLIGNPDSIRKSLHKEQGSRIAFSYNGDVYPAQGKALELVPFFRLHNSRYAVYFRQTSEEQFKAIQEEMATAERKATELANQTIDLIFPGEQQPESDHGIQYEQAET
;
A
#
# COMPACT_ATOMS: atom_id res chain seq x y z
N TYR A 1 -8.68 -4.65 27.03
CA TYR A 1 -9.70 -3.60 27.03
C TYR A 1 -10.22 -3.32 28.43
N SER A 2 -10.80 -2.18 28.64
CA SER A 2 -11.45 -1.85 29.92
C SER A 2 -12.83 -1.26 29.69
N ILE A 3 -13.72 -1.52 30.66
CA ILE A 3 -15.08 -1.01 30.65
C ILE A 3 -15.27 -0.21 31.93
N SER A 4 -15.88 0.94 31.84
CA SER A 4 -16.36 1.70 32.98
C SER A 4 -17.85 1.99 32.87
N ILE A 5 -18.51 2.04 34.01
CA ILE A 5 -19.93 2.40 34.10
C ILE A 5 -20.01 3.57 35.06
N ASN A 6 -20.52 4.71 34.59
CA ASN A 6 -20.61 5.96 35.35
C ASN A 6 -19.25 6.35 35.97
N GLY A 7 -18.17 6.24 35.19
CA GLY A 7 -16.82 6.54 35.62
C GLY A 7 -16.16 5.50 36.56
N LYS A 8 -16.89 4.52 37.05
CA LYS A 8 -16.31 3.44 37.87
C LYS A 8 -15.74 2.37 36.96
N ARG A 9 -14.40 2.22 36.97
CA ARG A 9 -13.67 1.27 36.11
C ARG A 9 -13.90 -0.17 36.57
N LYS A 10 -14.34 -1.05 35.65
CA LYS A 10 -14.30 -2.49 35.79
C LYS A 10 -13.25 -3.01 34.80
N ILE A 11 -12.23 -3.71 35.30
CA ILE A 11 -11.22 -4.36 34.45
C ILE A 11 -11.71 -5.79 34.22
N PHE A 12 -11.85 -6.15 32.96
CA PHE A 12 -12.15 -7.53 32.58
C PHE A 12 -10.88 -8.14 31.96
N ILE A 13 -10.41 -9.21 32.55
CA ILE A 13 -9.25 -9.96 32.07
C ILE A 13 -9.75 -10.89 30.95
N MET A 14 -9.23 -10.65 29.74
CA MET A 14 -9.24 -11.59 28.61
C MET A 14 -10.55 -12.33 28.32
N ALA A 15 -11.49 -11.66 27.68
CA ALA A 15 -12.43 -12.40 26.86
C ALA A 15 -11.68 -12.91 25.59
N LYS A 16 -11.78 -14.19 25.30
CA LYS A 16 -11.40 -14.72 23.99
C LYS A 16 -12.24 -13.97 22.95
N GLY A 17 -11.66 -13.64 21.78
CA GLY A 17 -12.40 -13.00 20.70
C GLY A 17 -13.73 -13.72 20.40
N ASN A 18 -14.68 -13.01 19.83
CA ASN A 18 -16.01 -13.52 19.47
C ASN A 18 -16.93 -13.94 20.64
N GLN A 19 -16.80 -13.27 21.78
CA GLN A 19 -17.70 -13.51 22.92
C GLN A 19 -18.43 -12.24 23.33
N TYR A 20 -19.71 -12.41 23.67
CA TYR A 20 -20.47 -11.34 24.34
C TYR A 20 -20.02 -11.22 25.80
N LEU A 21 -19.87 -9.99 26.27
CA LEU A 21 -19.61 -9.73 27.66
C LEU A 21 -20.89 -9.30 28.36
N PRO A 22 -21.50 -10.15 29.21
CA PRO A 22 -22.72 -9.78 29.94
C PRO A 22 -22.38 -8.78 31.05
N LEU A 23 -23.08 -7.66 31.05
CA LEU A 23 -23.03 -6.65 32.13
C LEU A 23 -24.33 -6.72 32.94
N SER A 24 -24.34 -7.53 33.99
CA SER A 24 -25.53 -7.70 34.83
C SER A 24 -25.61 -6.62 35.91
N ARG A 25 -26.65 -5.76 35.84
CA ARG A 25 -26.96 -4.74 36.83
C ARG A 25 -28.35 -4.18 36.64
N LYS A 26 -28.89 -3.46 37.64
CA LYS A 26 -30.07 -2.64 37.45
C LYS A 26 -29.72 -1.34 36.71
N TRP A 27 -30.13 -1.25 35.47
CA TRP A 27 -29.87 -0.09 34.60
C TRP A 27 -30.83 1.06 34.94
N LYS A 28 -30.30 2.28 34.89
CA LYS A 28 -31.10 3.51 35.06
C LYS A 28 -30.96 4.39 33.84
N LYS A 29 -31.97 5.21 33.60
CA LYS A 29 -31.91 6.27 32.56
C LYS A 29 -30.72 7.18 32.88
N GLY A 30 -29.85 7.41 31.90
CA GLY A 30 -28.61 8.21 32.06
C GLY A 30 -27.39 7.43 32.49
N ASP A 31 -27.44 6.10 32.66
CA ASP A 31 -26.24 5.29 32.83
C ASP A 31 -25.36 5.35 31.57
N ILE A 32 -24.08 5.60 31.77
CA ILE A 32 -23.06 5.68 30.69
C ILE A 32 -22.13 4.50 30.80
N VAL A 33 -22.01 3.74 29.71
CA VAL A 33 -21.00 2.67 29.57
C VAL A 33 -19.90 3.16 28.66
N THR A 34 -18.67 3.17 29.16
CA THR A 34 -17.50 3.56 28.39
C THR A 34 -16.61 2.34 28.13
N PHE A 35 -16.30 2.08 26.89
CA PHE A 35 -15.36 1.06 26.46
C PHE A 35 -14.02 1.72 26.10
N ASN A 36 -12.93 1.19 26.63
CA ASN A 36 -11.59 1.56 26.19
C ASN A 36 -10.96 0.35 25.51
N LEU A 37 -10.80 0.43 24.20
CA LEU A 37 -10.19 -0.58 23.36
C LEU A 37 -8.79 -0.07 22.95
N PRO A 38 -7.71 -0.57 23.59
CA PRO A 38 -6.36 -0.16 23.21
C PRO A 38 -6.07 -0.66 21.79
N MET A 39 -5.80 0.27 20.92
CA MET A 39 -5.42 -0.03 19.55
C MET A 39 -3.91 -0.14 19.43
N LYS A 40 -3.44 -1.16 18.74
CA LYS A 40 -2.03 -1.41 18.46
C LYS A 40 -1.83 -1.57 16.98
N VAL A 41 -0.64 -1.22 16.51
CA VAL A 41 -0.20 -1.53 15.15
C VAL A 41 0.13 -3.00 15.05
N ASN A 42 -0.44 -3.65 14.06
CA ASN A 42 -0.14 -5.01 13.66
C ASN A 42 0.29 -5.04 12.20
N MET A 43 1.06 -6.06 11.83
CA MET A 43 1.33 -6.44 10.45
C MET A 43 0.69 -7.79 10.20
N GLU A 44 -0.09 -7.89 9.14
CA GLU A 44 -0.72 -9.13 8.72
C GLU A 44 -0.19 -9.54 7.35
N GLN A 45 0.26 -10.77 7.26
CA GLN A 45 0.77 -11.37 6.04
C GLN A 45 -0.40 -11.83 5.17
N ILE A 46 -0.32 -11.62 3.86
CA ILE A 46 -1.31 -12.17 2.93
C ILE A 46 -1.16 -13.70 2.87
N PRO A 47 -2.24 -14.46 2.96
CA PRO A 47 -2.18 -15.93 2.94
C PRO A 47 -1.50 -16.50 1.70
N ASP A 48 -1.72 -15.88 0.54
CA ASP A 48 -1.27 -16.39 -0.77
C ASP A 48 0.14 -15.92 -1.15
N LYS A 49 0.66 -14.86 -0.48
CA LYS A 49 1.98 -14.28 -0.79
C LYS A 49 2.74 -13.98 0.50
N LYS A 50 3.70 -14.83 0.81
CA LYS A 50 4.45 -14.80 2.08
C LYS A 50 5.32 -13.57 2.29
N ASP A 51 5.62 -12.83 1.24
CA ASP A 51 6.44 -11.61 1.27
C ASP A 51 5.61 -10.32 1.22
N TYR A 52 4.28 -10.40 1.33
CA TYR A 52 3.40 -9.24 1.33
C TYR A 52 2.68 -9.07 2.66
N TYR A 53 2.69 -7.85 3.16
CA TYR A 53 2.11 -7.46 4.45
C TYR A 53 1.23 -6.23 4.33
N ALA A 54 0.18 -6.22 5.14
CA ALA A 54 -0.64 -5.04 5.39
C ALA A 54 -0.41 -4.53 6.82
N PHE A 55 -0.53 -3.22 7.00
CA PHE A 55 -0.50 -2.59 8.33
C PHE A 55 -1.92 -2.33 8.81
N LEU A 56 -2.16 -2.68 10.07
CA LEU A 56 -3.43 -2.43 10.74
C LEU A 56 -3.22 -1.66 12.04
N TYR A 57 -4.10 -0.74 12.33
CA TYR A 57 -4.20 -0.09 13.63
C TYR A 57 -5.51 -0.50 14.30
N GLY A 58 -5.46 -1.48 15.18
CA GLY A 58 -6.66 -2.20 15.62
C GLY A 58 -7.40 -2.79 14.42
N PRO A 59 -8.68 -2.47 14.18
CA PRO A 59 -9.43 -2.94 13.02
C PRO A 59 -9.26 -2.07 11.76
N ILE A 60 -8.45 -1.01 11.84
CA ILE A 60 -8.30 -0.04 10.75
C ILE A 60 -7.14 -0.45 9.86
N VAL A 61 -7.41 -0.68 8.59
CA VAL A 61 -6.38 -0.89 7.56
C VAL A 61 -5.70 0.45 7.28
N LEU A 62 -4.37 0.45 7.27
CA LEU A 62 -3.55 1.58 6.91
C LEU A 62 -3.05 1.43 5.47
N ALA A 63 -2.98 2.54 4.77
CA ALA A 63 -2.48 2.59 3.40
C ALA A 63 -1.60 3.82 3.18
N ALA A 64 -0.68 3.72 2.23
CA ALA A 64 0.13 4.84 1.78
C ALA A 64 -0.40 5.39 0.46
N SER A 65 -0.38 6.71 0.31
CA SER A 65 -0.55 7.33 -1.00
C SER A 65 0.68 7.06 -1.86
N THR A 66 0.44 6.61 -3.10
CA THR A 66 1.50 6.37 -4.10
C THR A 66 1.46 7.38 -5.25
N GLY A 67 0.70 8.45 -5.08
CA GLY A 67 0.63 9.56 -6.04
C GLY A 67 -0.79 9.97 -6.38
N THR A 68 -0.89 11.08 -7.10
CA THR A 68 -2.17 11.65 -7.56
C THR A 68 -2.26 11.73 -9.08
N GLU A 69 -1.30 11.14 -9.79
CA GLU A 69 -1.25 11.13 -11.23
C GLU A 69 -2.06 9.99 -11.82
N HIS A 70 -2.51 10.15 -13.05
CA HIS A 70 -3.23 9.14 -13.81
C HIS A 70 -4.43 8.52 -13.06
N LEU A 71 -5.27 9.39 -12.50
CA LEU A 71 -6.48 8.96 -11.79
C LEU A 71 -7.69 8.74 -12.71
N ASP A 72 -7.59 9.14 -13.99
CA ASP A 72 -8.65 8.95 -14.96
C ASP A 72 -9.03 7.48 -15.09
N GLY A 73 -10.32 7.19 -15.15
CA GLY A 73 -10.83 5.83 -15.21
C GLY A 73 -10.74 5.01 -13.92
N LEU A 74 -10.29 5.61 -12.81
CA LEU A 74 -10.22 4.93 -11.51
C LEU A 74 -11.41 5.24 -10.59
N TYR A 75 -12.26 6.19 -10.99
CA TYR A 75 -13.45 6.55 -10.23
C TYR A 75 -14.63 5.67 -10.64
N ALA A 76 -15.38 5.21 -9.64
CA ALA A 76 -16.68 4.60 -9.86
C ALA A 76 -17.66 5.67 -10.35
N ASP A 77 -18.51 5.33 -11.32
CA ASP A 77 -19.61 6.13 -11.80
C ASP A 77 -20.92 5.32 -11.79
N ASP A 78 -22.02 5.93 -12.19
CA ASP A 78 -23.35 5.30 -12.21
C ASP A 78 -23.55 4.35 -13.42
N SER A 79 -22.55 4.19 -14.28
CA SER A 79 -22.63 3.29 -15.42
C SER A 79 -22.50 1.84 -14.99
N ARG A 80 -23.02 0.92 -15.79
CA ARG A 80 -22.94 -0.52 -15.51
C ARG A 80 -21.51 -1.04 -15.31
N GLY A 81 -20.53 -0.44 -15.96
CA GLY A 81 -19.11 -0.79 -15.89
C GLY A 81 -18.28 0.14 -15.02
N GLY A 82 -18.86 1.21 -14.46
CA GLY A 82 -18.13 2.26 -13.77
C GLY A 82 -17.49 1.87 -12.44
N HIS A 83 -17.83 0.69 -11.92
CA HIS A 83 -17.17 0.11 -10.74
C HIS A 83 -15.87 -0.65 -11.10
N ILE A 84 -15.57 -0.81 -12.38
CA ILE A 84 -14.35 -1.50 -12.85
C ILE A 84 -13.33 -0.43 -13.22
N ALA A 85 -12.24 -0.37 -12.46
CA ALA A 85 -11.14 0.52 -12.78
C ALA A 85 -10.50 0.10 -14.12
N HIS A 86 -10.37 1.06 -15.04
CA HIS A 86 -9.79 0.87 -16.37
C HIS A 86 -8.69 1.91 -16.69
N GLY A 87 -8.26 2.66 -15.67
CA GLY A 87 -7.17 3.62 -15.81
C GLY A 87 -5.80 2.96 -15.95
N LYS A 88 -4.79 3.77 -16.21
CA LYS A 88 -3.40 3.33 -16.35
C LYS A 88 -2.95 2.53 -15.11
N GLN A 89 -2.46 1.33 -15.32
CA GLN A 89 -1.85 0.54 -14.27
C GLN A 89 -0.43 1.01 -14.01
N ILE A 90 -0.06 1.07 -12.73
CA ILE A 90 1.31 1.35 -12.30
C ILE A 90 1.98 0.01 -11.95
N PRO A 91 3.19 -0.26 -12.44
CA PRO A 91 3.91 -1.49 -12.15
C PRO A 91 4.09 -1.70 -10.64
N LEU A 92 4.02 -2.95 -10.19
CA LEU A 92 4.24 -3.29 -8.77
C LEU A 92 5.61 -2.88 -8.25
N GLN A 93 6.59 -2.73 -9.13
CA GLN A 93 7.94 -2.28 -8.80
C GLN A 93 8.01 -0.82 -8.32
N GLU A 94 6.99 -0.04 -8.65
CA GLU A 94 6.86 1.35 -8.19
C GLU A 94 6.21 1.45 -6.80
N VAL A 95 5.61 0.36 -6.30
CA VAL A 95 5.07 0.31 -4.94
C VAL A 95 6.24 0.18 -3.96
N PRO A 96 6.28 0.98 -2.88
CA PRO A 96 7.36 0.90 -1.90
C PRO A 96 7.51 -0.51 -1.32
N MET A 97 8.69 -1.09 -1.47
CA MET A 97 9.08 -2.36 -0.84
C MET A 97 9.79 -2.06 0.48
N LEU A 98 9.42 -2.77 1.53
CA LEU A 98 9.98 -2.58 2.87
C LEU A 98 11.17 -3.50 3.07
N ILE A 99 12.30 -2.94 3.48
CA ILE A 99 13.54 -3.68 3.69
C ILE A 99 13.75 -3.90 5.19
N GLY A 100 13.97 -5.14 5.58
CA GLY A 100 14.15 -5.54 6.96
C GLY A 100 13.29 -6.74 7.35
N ASN A 101 13.45 -7.23 8.56
CA ASN A 101 12.56 -8.28 9.08
C ASN A 101 11.23 -7.67 9.58
N PRO A 102 10.14 -8.46 9.67
CA PRO A 102 8.83 -7.93 10.05
C PRO A 102 8.80 -7.21 11.41
N ASP A 103 9.62 -7.63 12.37
CA ASP A 103 9.68 -6.98 13.68
C ASP A 103 10.37 -5.62 13.64
N SER A 104 11.45 -5.47 12.86
CA SER A 104 12.12 -4.18 12.65
C SER A 104 11.20 -3.22 11.89
N ILE A 105 10.54 -3.69 10.86
CA ILE A 105 9.57 -2.93 10.08
C ILE A 105 8.46 -2.40 10.98
N ARG A 106 7.85 -3.26 11.80
CA ARG A 106 6.81 -2.84 12.74
C ARG A 106 7.28 -1.79 13.75
N LYS A 107 8.52 -1.90 14.23
CA LYS A 107 9.13 -0.95 15.18
C LYS A 107 9.44 0.41 14.53
N SER A 108 9.68 0.43 13.23
CA SER A 108 9.95 1.65 12.46
C SER A 108 8.70 2.44 12.11
N LEU A 109 7.51 1.94 12.47
CA LEU A 109 6.25 2.63 12.27
C LEU A 109 5.88 3.42 13.54
N HIS A 110 5.87 4.74 13.44
CA HIS A 110 5.61 5.66 14.53
C HIS A 110 4.29 6.40 14.35
N LYS A 111 3.44 6.39 15.36
CA LYS A 111 2.20 7.15 15.33
C LYS A 111 2.49 8.64 15.44
N GLU A 112 1.93 9.42 14.53
CA GLU A 112 1.98 10.87 14.57
C GLU A 112 1.19 11.43 15.75
N GLN A 113 1.66 12.56 16.28
CA GLN A 113 0.96 13.29 17.32
C GLN A 113 -0.24 14.04 16.74
N GLY A 114 -1.30 14.15 17.52
CA GLY A 114 -2.51 14.89 17.14
C GLY A 114 -3.76 14.04 17.08
N SER A 115 -4.85 14.65 16.63
CA SER A 115 -6.17 14.01 16.54
C SER A 115 -6.33 13.12 15.29
N ARG A 116 -5.49 13.32 14.28
CA ARG A 116 -5.49 12.53 13.05
C ARG A 116 -4.80 11.19 13.30
N ILE A 117 -5.39 10.11 12.82
CA ILE A 117 -4.71 8.82 12.75
C ILE A 117 -3.78 8.86 11.54
N ALA A 118 -2.48 8.98 11.80
CA ALA A 118 -1.41 8.92 10.80
C ALA A 118 -0.18 8.28 11.44
N PHE A 119 0.63 7.66 10.61
CA PHE A 119 1.87 7.00 10.99
C PHE A 119 2.96 7.34 10.00
N SER A 120 4.19 7.55 10.50
CA SER A 120 5.41 7.67 9.69
C SER A 120 6.19 6.38 9.78
N TYR A 121 6.52 5.81 8.64
CA TYR A 121 7.46 4.70 8.55
C TYR A 121 8.85 5.24 8.24
N ASN A 122 9.79 5.04 9.17
CA ASN A 122 11.16 5.54 9.09
C ASN A 122 12.19 4.43 8.80
N GLY A 123 11.74 3.25 8.40
CA GLY A 123 12.61 2.16 7.97
C GLY A 123 13.02 2.30 6.51
N ASP A 124 13.86 1.39 6.06
CA ASP A 124 14.36 1.37 4.70
C ASP A 124 13.27 0.92 3.71
N VAL A 125 13.16 1.64 2.60
CA VAL A 125 12.20 1.37 1.52
C VAL A 125 12.89 1.44 0.16
N TYR A 126 12.38 0.68 -0.80
CA TYR A 126 12.81 0.75 -2.18
C TYR A 126 11.58 0.88 -3.12
N PRO A 127 11.60 1.78 -4.10
CA PRO A 127 12.63 2.81 -4.33
C PRO A 127 12.70 3.79 -3.17
N ALA A 128 13.90 4.34 -2.93
CA ALA A 128 14.14 5.27 -1.84
C ALA A 128 13.19 6.48 -1.93
N GLN A 129 12.48 6.73 -0.86
CA GLN A 129 11.59 7.88 -0.75
C GLN A 129 12.38 9.07 -0.18
N GLY A 130 12.22 10.26 -0.74
CA GLY A 130 12.86 11.48 -0.21
C GLY A 130 12.32 11.92 1.15
N LYS A 131 11.24 11.29 1.61
CA LYS A 131 10.59 11.52 2.91
C LYS A 131 10.10 10.20 3.48
N ALA A 132 9.83 10.18 4.79
CA ALA A 132 9.22 9.03 5.45
C ALA A 132 7.89 8.64 4.77
N LEU A 133 7.65 7.34 4.63
CA LEU A 133 6.40 6.82 4.08
C LEU A 133 5.28 7.07 5.08
N GLU A 134 4.30 7.90 4.69
CA GLU A 134 3.13 8.17 5.52
C GLU A 134 2.06 7.10 5.31
N LEU A 135 1.54 6.53 6.39
CA LEU A 135 0.44 5.60 6.40
C LEU A 135 -0.76 6.22 7.11
N VAL A 136 -1.90 6.22 6.45
CA VAL A 136 -3.16 6.75 6.98
C VAL A 136 -4.28 5.70 6.85
N PRO A 137 -5.40 5.85 7.59
CA PRO A 137 -6.54 4.99 7.40
C PRO A 137 -6.96 4.94 5.92
N PHE A 138 -7.07 3.74 5.37
CA PHE A 138 -7.42 3.52 3.97
C PHE A 138 -8.67 4.30 3.53
N PHE A 139 -9.69 4.33 4.38
CA PHE A 139 -10.94 5.06 4.11
C PHE A 139 -10.80 6.60 4.05
N ARG A 140 -9.60 7.14 4.30
CA ARG A 140 -9.29 8.58 4.19
C ARG A 140 -8.47 8.92 2.95
N LEU A 141 -8.07 7.93 2.18
CA LEU A 141 -7.37 8.13 0.92
C LEU A 141 -8.40 8.29 -0.21
N HIS A 142 -8.65 9.53 -0.57
CA HIS A 142 -9.47 9.91 -1.72
C HIS A 142 -8.60 10.63 -2.73
N ASN A 143 -8.97 10.53 -4.00
CA ASN A 143 -8.26 11.21 -5.11
C ASN A 143 -6.76 10.92 -5.13
N SER A 144 -6.40 9.69 -4.85
CA SER A 144 -5.02 9.24 -4.77
C SER A 144 -4.91 7.77 -5.17
N ARG A 145 -3.83 7.42 -5.82
CA ARG A 145 -3.38 6.03 -5.87
C ARG A 145 -2.86 5.64 -4.51
N TYR A 146 -2.96 4.37 -4.16
CA TYR A 146 -2.59 3.91 -2.84
C TYR A 146 -2.04 2.48 -2.86
N ALA A 147 -1.22 2.17 -1.88
CA ALA A 147 -0.79 0.82 -1.55
C ALA A 147 -1.30 0.43 -0.17
N VAL A 148 -1.94 -0.72 -0.08
CA VAL A 148 -2.37 -1.38 1.17
C VAL A 148 -1.39 -2.49 1.52
N TYR A 149 -0.88 -3.18 0.51
CA TYR A 149 0.03 -4.30 0.66
C TYR A 149 1.43 -3.89 0.22
N PHE A 150 2.39 -4.18 1.07
CA PHE A 150 3.79 -3.84 0.85
C PHE A 150 4.59 -5.12 0.79
N ARG A 151 5.41 -5.24 -0.25
CA ARG A 151 6.38 -6.32 -0.31
C ARG A 151 7.44 -6.10 0.77
N GLN A 152 7.80 -7.16 1.48
CA GLN A 152 8.87 -7.17 2.46
C GLN A 152 10.01 -8.04 1.94
N THR A 153 11.23 -7.62 2.19
CA THR A 153 12.43 -8.39 1.90
C THR A 153 13.47 -8.22 3.01
N SER A 154 14.32 -9.21 3.22
CA SER A 154 15.47 -9.03 4.08
C SER A 154 16.55 -8.20 3.38
N GLU A 155 17.50 -7.64 4.13
CA GLU A 155 18.64 -6.91 3.56
C GLU A 155 19.47 -7.79 2.62
N GLU A 156 19.65 -9.06 2.95
CA GLU A 156 20.39 -10.02 2.12
C GLU A 156 19.66 -10.31 0.81
N GLN A 157 18.37 -10.58 0.90
CA GLN A 157 17.54 -10.81 -0.29
C GLN A 157 17.45 -9.55 -1.16
N PHE A 158 17.42 -8.37 -0.54
CA PHE A 158 17.39 -7.12 -1.27
C PHE A 158 18.66 -6.90 -2.09
N LYS A 159 19.84 -7.22 -1.55
CA LYS A 159 21.10 -7.17 -2.31
C LYS A 159 21.06 -8.07 -3.55
N ALA A 160 20.56 -9.30 -3.41
CA ALA A 160 20.40 -10.19 -4.55
C ALA A 160 19.42 -9.61 -5.61
N ILE A 161 18.31 -9.03 -5.19
CA ILE A 161 17.36 -8.35 -6.09
C ILE A 161 18.06 -7.19 -6.82
N GLN A 162 18.85 -6.37 -6.12
CA GLN A 162 19.60 -5.28 -6.72
C GLN A 162 20.59 -5.76 -7.78
N GLU A 163 21.31 -6.85 -7.51
CA GLU A 163 22.24 -7.46 -8.46
C GLU A 163 21.53 -8.00 -9.71
N GLU A 164 20.36 -8.64 -9.52
CA GLU A 164 19.53 -9.11 -10.63
C GLU A 164 19.01 -7.93 -11.48
N MET A 165 18.53 -6.86 -10.85
CA MET A 165 18.06 -5.66 -11.54
C MET A 165 19.19 -4.99 -12.32
N ALA A 166 20.37 -4.81 -11.71
CA ALA A 166 21.53 -4.24 -12.38
C ALA A 166 22.01 -5.10 -13.57
N THR A 167 21.91 -6.42 -13.45
CA THR A 167 22.26 -7.34 -14.53
C THR A 167 21.25 -7.28 -15.67
N ALA A 168 19.96 -7.19 -15.35
CA ALA A 168 18.90 -7.04 -16.35
C ALA A 168 19.01 -5.70 -17.09
N GLU A 169 19.31 -4.61 -16.38
CA GLU A 169 19.51 -3.30 -16.97
C GLU A 169 20.71 -3.27 -17.92
N ARG A 170 21.85 -3.87 -17.53
CA ARG A 170 23.02 -4.01 -18.43
C ARG A 170 22.66 -4.77 -19.70
N LYS A 171 21.97 -5.92 -19.57
CA LYS A 171 21.55 -6.70 -20.73
C LYS A 171 20.59 -5.93 -21.63
N ALA A 172 19.65 -5.19 -21.05
CA ALA A 172 18.71 -4.35 -21.80
C ALA A 172 19.46 -3.24 -22.56
N THR A 173 20.43 -2.59 -21.91
CA THR A 173 21.29 -1.57 -22.53
C THR A 173 22.16 -2.15 -23.64
N GLU A 174 22.76 -3.32 -23.43
CA GLU A 174 23.52 -4.02 -24.47
C GLU A 174 22.65 -4.37 -25.68
N LEU A 175 21.43 -4.87 -25.43
CA LEU A 175 20.50 -5.19 -26.49
C LEU A 175 20.05 -3.94 -27.24
N ALA A 176 19.73 -2.86 -26.52
CA ALA A 176 19.38 -1.57 -27.14
C ALA A 176 20.51 -1.02 -28.01
N ASN A 177 21.77 -1.13 -27.55
CA ASN A 177 22.93 -0.69 -28.30
C ASN A 177 23.25 -1.58 -29.53
N GLN A 178 22.75 -2.83 -29.53
CA GLN A 178 22.87 -3.75 -30.66
C GLN A 178 21.70 -3.61 -31.66
N THR A 179 20.62 -2.98 -31.24
CA THR A 179 19.47 -2.74 -32.12
C THR A 179 19.78 -1.57 -33.04
N ILE A 180 19.85 -1.83 -34.33
CA ILE A 180 20.03 -0.79 -35.36
C ILE A 180 18.63 -0.43 -35.83
N ASP A 181 18.19 0.80 -35.55
CA ASP A 181 17.00 1.37 -36.17
C ASP A 181 17.30 1.66 -37.63
N LEU A 182 16.79 0.81 -38.53
CA LEU A 182 16.86 1.05 -39.95
C LEU A 182 15.74 2.03 -40.33
N ILE A 183 16.08 3.31 -40.41
CA ILE A 183 15.21 4.32 -41.01
C ILE A 183 15.45 4.31 -42.50
N PHE A 184 14.47 3.88 -43.29
CA PHE A 184 14.54 3.95 -44.72
C PHE A 184 14.19 5.37 -45.20
N PRO A 185 15.07 6.03 -45.99
CA PRO A 185 14.75 7.36 -46.55
C PRO A 185 13.48 7.30 -47.39
N GLY A 186 12.49 8.07 -47.05
CA GLY A 186 11.22 8.14 -47.79
C GLY A 186 10.03 7.49 -47.07
N GLU A 187 10.23 6.81 -45.96
CA GLU A 187 9.13 6.33 -45.11
C GLU A 187 8.55 7.48 -44.29
N GLN A 188 7.21 7.57 -44.29
CA GLN A 188 6.53 8.48 -43.35
C GLN A 188 6.62 7.92 -41.93
N GLN A 189 6.82 8.77 -40.95
CA GLN A 189 6.78 8.34 -39.57
C GLN A 189 5.38 7.81 -39.24
N PRO A 190 5.30 6.69 -38.53
CA PRO A 190 4.02 6.14 -38.10
C PRO A 190 3.27 7.09 -37.20
N GLU A 191 2.03 7.34 -37.48
CA GLU A 191 1.14 8.22 -36.72
C GLU A 191 0.58 7.60 -35.43
N SER A 192 1.04 6.42 -35.03
CA SER A 192 0.45 5.74 -33.90
C SER A 192 1.31 5.76 -32.63
N ASP A 193 0.68 6.03 -31.52
CA ASP A 193 1.29 6.02 -30.18
C ASP A 193 1.65 4.62 -29.65
N HIS A 194 1.45 3.56 -30.44
CA HIS A 194 1.53 2.17 -29.98
C HIS A 194 2.70 1.39 -30.56
N GLY A 195 3.87 1.97 -30.52
CA GLY A 195 5.05 1.33 -31.05
C GLY A 195 5.34 1.70 -32.50
N ILE A 196 6.42 1.19 -33.01
CA ILE A 196 6.90 1.50 -34.35
C ILE A 196 6.00 0.78 -35.36
N GLN A 197 5.17 1.50 -36.07
CA GLN A 197 4.46 0.99 -37.26
C GLN A 197 5.22 1.49 -38.47
N TYR A 198 5.61 0.56 -39.33
CA TYR A 198 6.21 0.89 -40.60
C TYR A 198 5.10 0.85 -41.68
N GLU A 199 4.83 1.96 -42.31
CA GLU A 199 4.07 1.92 -43.55
C GLU A 199 4.94 1.28 -44.65
N GLN A 200 4.35 0.41 -45.41
CA GLN A 200 5.04 -0.21 -46.55
C GLN A 200 5.45 0.89 -47.52
N ALA A 201 6.74 0.94 -47.84
CA ALA A 201 7.20 1.83 -48.90
C ALA A 201 6.42 1.53 -50.20
N GLU A 202 5.80 2.55 -50.73
CA GLU A 202 5.21 2.45 -52.06
C GLU A 202 6.34 2.23 -53.06
N THR A 203 6.25 1.11 -53.78
CA THR A 203 7.15 0.77 -54.87
C THR A 203 6.83 1.53 -56.16
#